data_dd6eeef7134eabac19d45b39d54e6345
#
_entry.id   dd6eeef7134eabac19d45b39d54e6345
#
_cell.length_a   1.000
_cell.length_b   1.000
_cell.length_c   1.000
_cell.angle_alpha   90.00
_cell.angle_beta   90.00
_cell.angle_gamma   90.00
#
_symmetry.space_group_name_H-M   'P 1'
#
loop_
_entity.id
_entity.type
_entity.pdbx_description
1 polymer ?
#
loop_
_entity_poly.entity_id
_entity_poly.type
_entity_poly.pdbx_seq_one_letter_code
_entity_poly.pdbx_strand_id
1 'polypeptide(L)'
;LVGSEMCIRDSLYLFDLFLQGRLLKGEYNALLQRLLRGTTTGANKLKAGLPASTVIGHKTGSSDRTAEGIRIADNDVGYVVLPDGRRYCIAVFVTESEENDATNAAIAASASRAAYEYFSSK
;
A
#
# COMPACT_ATOMS: atom_id res chain seq x y z
N LEU A 1 -3.65 3.38 -19.36
CA LEU A 1 -2.65 2.36 -18.95
C LEU A 1 -1.29 2.97 -18.65
N VAL A 2 -0.78 3.86 -19.51
CA VAL A 2 0.49 4.59 -19.25
C VAL A 2 0.43 5.38 -17.93
N GLY A 3 -0.72 5.95 -17.58
CA GLY A 3 -0.93 6.68 -16.33
C GLY A 3 -0.83 5.81 -15.07
N SER A 4 -1.27 4.55 -15.10
CA SER A 4 -1.23 3.65 -13.94
C SER A 4 0.20 3.23 -13.57
N GLU A 5 1.04 2.92 -14.54
CA GLU A 5 2.44 2.58 -14.30
C GLU A 5 3.23 3.77 -13.74
N MET A 6 3.01 4.95 -14.26
CA MET A 6 3.60 6.18 -13.73
C MET A 6 3.14 6.42 -12.29
N CYS A 7 1.85 6.26 -11.98
CA CYS A 7 1.31 6.44 -10.63
C CYS A 7 1.92 5.44 -9.63
N ILE A 8 2.17 4.19 -10.00
CA ILE A 8 2.84 3.20 -9.15
C ILE A 8 4.27 3.63 -8.86
N ARG A 9 5.04 3.98 -9.87
CA ARG A 9 6.44 4.45 -9.73
C ARG A 9 6.51 5.72 -8.89
N ASP A 10 5.65 6.68 -9.16
CA ASP A 10 5.60 7.95 -8.42
C ASP A 10 5.24 7.72 -6.95
N SER A 11 4.27 6.85 -6.66
CA SER A 11 3.91 6.47 -5.30
C SER A 11 5.08 5.85 -4.56
N LEU A 12 5.77 4.89 -5.17
CA LEU A 12 6.95 4.26 -4.58
C LEU A 12 8.08 5.26 -4.36
N TYR A 13 8.33 6.15 -5.31
CA TYR A 13 9.35 7.20 -5.20
C TYR A 13 9.04 8.18 -4.06
N LEU A 14 7.79 8.63 -3.93
CA LEU A 14 7.36 9.51 -2.84
C LEU A 14 7.52 8.83 -1.47
N PHE A 15 7.12 7.56 -1.33
CA PHE A 15 7.31 6.82 -0.08
C PHE A 15 8.80 6.60 0.24
N ASP A 16 9.64 6.36 -0.75
CA ASP A 16 11.08 6.23 -0.55
C ASP A 16 11.70 7.54 -0.05
N LEU A 17 11.40 8.67 -0.69
CA LEU A 17 11.83 9.99 -0.21
C LEU A 17 11.33 10.29 1.21
N PHE A 18 10.08 9.92 1.48
CA PHE A 18 9.48 10.07 2.81
C PHE A 18 10.23 9.26 3.87
N LEU A 19 10.52 8.00 3.60
CA LEU A 19 11.26 7.13 4.53
C LEU A 19 12.70 7.57 4.74
N GLN A 20 13.31 8.24 3.75
CA GLN A 20 14.64 8.84 3.86
C GLN A 20 14.63 10.19 4.60
N GLY A 21 13.47 10.71 4.99
CA GLY A 21 13.33 12.04 5.59
C GLY A 21 13.60 13.21 4.63
N ARG A 22 13.51 12.95 3.33
CA ARG A 22 13.80 13.94 2.26
C ARG A 22 12.56 14.63 1.70
N LEU A 23 11.38 14.17 2.07
CA LEU A 23 10.11 14.73 1.57
C LEU A 23 9.57 15.83 2.50
N LEU A 24 9.59 15.60 3.80
CA LEU A 24 9.04 16.48 4.82
C LEU A 24 10.06 16.76 5.93
N LYS A 25 9.93 17.94 6.55
CA LYS A 25 10.71 18.27 7.75
C LYS A 25 10.31 17.38 8.94
N GLY A 26 11.24 17.21 9.92
CA GLY A 26 11.16 16.20 10.96
C GLY A 26 9.81 16.04 11.67
N GLU A 27 9.19 17.12 12.15
CA GLU A 27 7.90 17.07 12.85
C GLU A 27 6.73 16.64 11.92
N TYR A 28 6.72 17.11 10.68
CA TYR A 28 5.72 16.75 9.68
C TYR A 28 5.93 15.33 9.19
N ASN A 29 7.18 14.89 9.08
CA ASN A 29 7.52 13.52 8.75
C ASN A 29 7.01 12.55 9.84
N ALA A 30 7.23 12.87 11.10
CA ALA A 30 6.73 12.09 12.24
C ALA A 30 5.18 12.08 12.28
N LEU A 31 4.54 13.21 12.00
CA LEU A 31 3.08 13.31 11.92
C LEU A 31 2.53 12.39 10.82
N LEU A 32 3.10 12.45 9.61
CA LEU A 32 2.67 11.62 8.49
C LEU A 32 2.88 10.13 8.78
N GLN A 33 3.99 9.74 9.39
CA GLN A 33 4.21 8.36 9.84
C GLN A 33 3.12 7.89 10.78
N ARG A 34 2.76 8.71 11.76
CA ARG A 34 1.70 8.39 12.72
C ARG A 34 0.34 8.23 12.04
N LEU A 35 0.00 9.13 11.11
CA LEU A 35 -1.25 9.07 10.36
C LEU A 35 -1.32 7.82 9.48
N LEU A 36 -0.27 7.50 8.76
CA LEU A 36 -0.22 6.32 7.89
C LEU A 36 -0.29 5.01 8.69
N ARG A 37 0.38 4.93 9.83
CA ARG A 37 0.33 3.76 10.73
C ARG A 37 -1.03 3.63 11.43
N GLY A 38 -1.71 4.74 11.67
CA GLY A 38 -3.05 4.80 12.26
C GLY A 38 -4.20 4.56 11.27
N THR A 39 -3.91 4.26 10.00
CA THR A 39 -4.93 4.00 8.99
C THR A 39 -5.83 2.84 9.41
N THR A 40 -7.14 3.10 9.43
CA THR A 40 -8.17 2.11 9.80
C THR A 40 -8.85 1.49 8.59
N THR A 41 -8.74 2.12 7.41
CA THR A 41 -9.28 1.59 6.15
C THR A 41 -8.35 0.54 5.56
N GLY A 42 -8.90 -0.39 4.77
CA GLY A 42 -8.11 -1.38 4.04
C GLY A 42 -7.40 -2.42 4.91
N ALA A 43 -7.95 -2.73 6.11
CA ALA A 43 -7.41 -3.79 6.96
C ALA A 43 -7.36 -5.15 6.28
N ASN A 44 -8.18 -5.36 5.26
CA ASN A 44 -8.26 -6.57 4.44
C ASN A 44 -7.37 -6.54 3.17
N LYS A 45 -6.62 -5.45 2.95
CA LYS A 45 -5.73 -5.26 1.79
C LYS A 45 -4.26 -5.58 2.15
N LEU A 46 -3.33 -4.67 1.94
CA LEU A 46 -1.90 -4.90 2.22
C LEU A 46 -1.67 -5.45 3.63
N LYS A 47 -2.34 -4.89 4.63
CA LYS A 47 -2.19 -5.30 6.03
C LYS A 47 -2.57 -6.77 6.26
N ALA A 48 -3.57 -7.29 5.57
CA ALA A 48 -4.02 -8.68 5.71
C ALA A 48 -3.01 -9.71 5.21
N GLY A 49 -2.07 -9.33 4.35
CA GLY A 49 -0.99 -10.18 3.86
C GLY A 49 0.20 -10.30 4.82
N LEU A 50 0.22 -9.53 5.90
CA LEU A 50 1.36 -9.43 6.81
C LEU A 50 1.10 -10.16 8.13
N PRO A 51 2.15 -10.64 8.82
CA PRO A 51 2.01 -11.10 10.21
C PRO A 51 1.41 -10.01 11.11
N ALA A 52 0.60 -10.41 12.09
CA ALA A 52 -0.21 -9.49 12.91
C ALA A 52 0.59 -8.39 13.63
N SER A 53 1.85 -8.66 13.98
CA SER A 53 2.73 -7.71 14.67
C SER A 53 3.52 -6.79 13.73
N THR A 54 3.34 -6.93 12.42
CA THR A 54 4.12 -6.16 11.43
C THR A 54 3.70 -4.71 11.42
N VAL A 55 4.68 -3.81 11.48
CA VAL A 55 4.43 -2.37 11.35
C VAL A 55 4.27 -2.01 9.88
N ILE A 56 3.13 -1.45 9.56
CA ILE A 56 2.79 -0.94 8.24
C ILE A 56 2.22 0.48 8.34
N GLY A 57 2.67 1.37 7.46
CA GLY A 57 2.02 2.65 7.22
C GLY A 57 1.48 2.67 5.79
N HIS A 58 0.17 2.89 5.61
CA HIS A 58 -0.42 2.79 4.29
C HIS A 58 -1.59 3.76 4.07
N LYS A 59 -1.98 3.92 2.80
CA LYS A 59 -3.13 4.72 2.38
C LYS A 59 -3.87 4.01 1.26
N THR A 60 -5.15 3.81 1.46
CA THR A 60 -6.07 3.23 0.46
C THR A 60 -6.68 4.30 -0.43
N GLY A 61 -7.12 3.89 -1.60
CA GLY A 61 -7.93 4.69 -2.52
C GLY A 61 -8.81 3.79 -3.37
N SER A 62 -10.11 4.04 -3.38
CA SER A 62 -11.07 3.26 -4.17
C SER A 62 -12.04 4.19 -4.88
N SER A 63 -12.36 3.88 -6.14
CA SER A 63 -13.44 4.53 -6.88
C SER A 63 -14.79 3.94 -6.51
N ASP A 64 -15.86 4.58 -6.95
CA ASP A 64 -17.16 3.93 -7.07
C ASP A 64 -17.14 2.90 -8.22
N ARG A 65 -18.19 2.11 -8.32
CA ARG A 65 -18.42 1.20 -9.45
C ARG A 65 -19.15 1.93 -10.57
N THR A 66 -18.81 1.59 -11.81
CA THR A 66 -19.56 2.06 -12.99
C THR A 66 -20.95 1.44 -13.02
N ALA A 67 -21.81 1.89 -13.94
CA ALA A 67 -23.13 1.30 -14.16
C ALA A 67 -23.06 -0.19 -14.55
N GLU A 68 -21.96 -0.62 -15.17
CA GLU A 68 -21.66 -2.00 -15.54
C GLU A 68 -21.06 -2.82 -14.37
N GLY A 69 -20.89 -2.21 -13.20
CA GLY A 69 -20.34 -2.86 -12.02
C GLY A 69 -18.82 -2.91 -11.94
N ILE A 70 -18.11 -2.22 -12.84
CA ILE A 70 -16.63 -2.21 -12.88
C ILE A 70 -16.08 -1.26 -11.83
N ARG A 71 -15.14 -1.73 -11.02
CA ARG A 71 -14.34 -0.91 -10.11
C ARG A 71 -13.15 -0.35 -10.87
N ILE A 72 -13.14 0.96 -11.14
CA ILE A 72 -12.07 1.62 -11.90
C ILE A 72 -10.74 1.55 -11.15
N ALA A 73 -10.78 1.76 -9.84
CA ALA A 73 -9.59 1.71 -9.00
C ALA A 73 -9.90 1.15 -7.62
N ASP A 74 -9.03 0.26 -7.12
CA ASP A 74 -9.07 -0.24 -5.75
C ASP A 74 -7.62 -0.48 -5.27
N ASN A 75 -7.02 0.57 -4.71
CA ASN A 75 -5.58 0.70 -4.53
C ASN A 75 -5.22 0.71 -3.05
N ASP A 76 -4.01 0.25 -2.75
CA ASP A 76 -3.38 0.41 -1.44
C ASP A 76 -1.87 0.59 -1.64
N VAL A 77 -1.30 1.61 -1.01
CA VAL A 77 0.12 1.97 -1.11
C VAL A 77 0.69 2.24 0.25
N GLY A 78 1.96 1.90 0.48
CA GLY A 78 2.56 2.13 1.76
C GLY A 78 3.99 1.63 1.90
N TYR A 79 4.39 1.47 3.14
CA TYR A 79 5.68 0.90 3.52
C TYR A 79 5.50 -0.10 4.66
N VAL A 80 6.39 -1.06 4.70
CA VAL A 80 6.44 -2.11 5.73
C VAL A 80 7.79 -2.05 6.43
N VAL A 81 7.78 -2.24 7.74
CA VAL A 81 8.99 -2.35 8.56
C VAL A 81 9.18 -3.82 8.95
N LEU A 82 10.28 -4.40 8.54
CA LEU A 82 10.67 -5.77 8.87
C LEU A 82 11.15 -5.87 10.34
N PRO A 83 11.14 -7.07 10.94
CA PRO A 83 11.60 -7.26 12.32
C PRO A 83 13.04 -6.82 12.59
N ASP A 84 13.91 -6.85 11.58
CA ASP A 84 15.31 -6.40 11.65
C ASP A 84 15.48 -4.88 11.44
N GLY A 85 14.38 -4.14 11.28
CA GLY A 85 14.36 -2.69 11.08
C GLY A 85 14.49 -2.24 9.62
N ARG A 86 14.77 -3.14 8.68
CA ARG A 86 14.72 -2.80 7.25
C ARG A 86 13.31 -2.42 6.83
N ARG A 87 13.19 -1.64 5.79
CA ARG A 87 11.91 -1.16 5.28
C ARG A 87 11.83 -1.36 3.78
N TYR A 88 10.64 -1.59 3.28
CA TYR A 88 10.35 -1.57 1.85
C TYR A 88 9.05 -0.84 1.56
N CYS A 89 8.94 -0.28 0.36
CA CYS A 89 7.72 0.34 -0.14
C CYS A 89 6.97 -0.66 -1.00
N ILE A 90 5.64 -0.56 -0.96
CA ILE A 90 4.75 -1.41 -1.76
C ILE A 90 3.59 -0.58 -2.29
N ALA A 91 3.23 -0.79 -3.56
CA ALA A 91 2.05 -0.20 -4.18
C ALA A 91 1.31 -1.29 -4.97
N VAL A 92 0.04 -1.46 -4.66
CA VAL A 92 -0.85 -2.38 -5.38
C VAL A 92 -2.02 -1.60 -5.93
N PHE A 93 -2.18 -1.62 -7.24
CA PHE A 93 -3.27 -0.98 -7.96
C PHE A 93 -4.09 -2.06 -8.66
N VAL A 94 -5.35 -2.20 -8.24
CA VAL A 94 -6.35 -3.01 -8.94
C VAL A 94 -7.19 -2.07 -9.79
N THR A 95 -7.17 -2.25 -11.10
CA THR A 95 -7.82 -1.36 -12.05
C THR A 95 -8.79 -2.12 -12.94
N GLU A 96 -9.89 -1.47 -13.31
CA GLU A 96 -10.92 -1.99 -14.22
C GLU A 96 -11.39 -3.40 -13.81
N SER A 97 -11.63 -3.61 -12.52
CA SER A 97 -11.99 -4.92 -11.97
C SER A 97 -13.49 -5.15 -11.99
N GLU A 98 -13.90 -6.28 -12.57
CA GLU A 98 -15.26 -6.81 -12.49
C GLU A 98 -15.49 -7.66 -11.22
N GLU A 99 -14.42 -7.96 -10.48
CA GLU A 99 -14.48 -8.76 -9.26
C GLU A 99 -15.12 -7.99 -8.09
N ASN A 100 -15.58 -8.72 -7.09
CA ASN A 100 -16.10 -8.11 -5.87
C ASN A 100 -14.98 -7.51 -5.01
N ASP A 101 -15.35 -6.69 -4.03
CA ASP A 101 -14.41 -5.97 -3.18
C ASP A 101 -13.54 -6.91 -2.33
N ALA A 102 -14.07 -8.07 -1.92
CA ALA A 102 -13.33 -9.08 -1.18
C ALA A 102 -12.21 -9.70 -2.01
N THR A 103 -12.49 -10.00 -3.29
CA THR A 103 -11.48 -10.52 -4.23
C THR A 103 -10.41 -9.48 -4.52
N ASN A 104 -10.79 -8.22 -4.76
CA ASN A 104 -9.85 -7.13 -4.97
C ASN A 104 -8.91 -6.94 -3.75
N ALA A 105 -9.47 -6.98 -2.55
CA ALA A 105 -8.69 -6.89 -1.32
C ALA A 105 -7.75 -8.09 -1.16
N ALA A 106 -8.18 -9.31 -1.51
CA ALA A 106 -7.36 -10.51 -1.45
C ALA A 106 -6.18 -10.47 -2.42
N ILE A 107 -6.32 -9.84 -3.59
CA ILE A 107 -5.22 -9.60 -4.53
C ILE A 107 -4.13 -8.75 -3.84
N ALA A 108 -4.51 -7.64 -3.21
CA ALA A 108 -3.57 -6.78 -2.50
C ALA A 108 -2.89 -7.52 -1.32
N ALA A 109 -3.65 -8.30 -0.56
CA ALA A 109 -3.11 -9.11 0.53
C ALA A 109 -2.11 -10.17 0.05
N SER A 110 -2.40 -10.84 -1.07
CA SER A 110 -1.52 -11.85 -1.66
C SER A 110 -0.20 -11.24 -2.15
N ALA A 111 -0.26 -10.09 -2.84
CA ALA A 111 0.93 -9.36 -3.26
C ALA A 111 1.76 -8.90 -2.05
N SER A 112 1.11 -8.41 -1.00
CA SER A 112 1.78 -7.99 0.24
C SER A 112 2.49 -9.16 0.94
N ARG A 113 1.85 -10.33 1.01
CA ARG A 113 2.45 -11.55 1.57
C ARG A 113 3.69 -11.97 0.79
N ALA A 114 3.60 -12.05 -0.53
CA ALA A 114 4.72 -12.42 -1.39
C ALA A 114 5.91 -11.46 -1.22
N ALA A 115 5.65 -10.16 -1.15
CA ALA A 115 6.68 -9.16 -0.91
C ALA A 115 7.32 -9.32 0.48
N TYR A 116 6.51 -9.54 1.52
CA TYR A 116 7.01 -9.76 2.87
C TYR A 116 7.91 -11.00 2.97
N GLU A 117 7.49 -12.12 2.41
CA GLU A 117 8.27 -13.36 2.36
C GLU A 117 9.59 -13.16 1.63
N TYR A 118 9.56 -12.50 0.47
CA TYR A 118 10.77 -12.20 -0.30
C TYR A 118 11.77 -11.35 0.49
N PHE A 119 11.34 -10.23 1.06
CA PHE A 119 12.25 -9.32 1.77
C PHE A 119 12.70 -9.88 3.12
N SER A 120 11.88 -10.70 3.78
CA SER A 120 12.25 -11.36 5.04
C SER A 120 13.30 -12.44 4.84
N SER A 121 13.38 -13.05 3.66
CA SER A 121 14.36 -14.09 3.33
C SER A 121 15.74 -13.55 2.94
N LYS A 122 15.86 -12.26 2.74
CA LYS A 122 17.12 -11.57 2.39
C LYS A 122 17.83 -11.03 3.62
#